data_c82ebab2e69183e00ac4b145d5e2fdc4
#
_entry.id   c82ebab2e69183e00ac4b145d5e2fdc4
#
_cell.length_a   1.000
_cell.length_b   1.000
_cell.length_c   1.000
_cell.angle_alpha   90.00
_cell.angle_beta   90.00
_cell.angle_gamma   90.00
#
_symmetry.space_group_name_H-M   'P 1'
#
loop_
_entity.id
_entity.type
_entity.pdbx_description
1 polymer ?
#
loop_
_entity_poly.entity_id
_entity_poly.type
_entity_poly.pdbx_seq_one_letter_code
_entity_poly.pdbx_strand_id
1 'polypeptide(L)'
;MSSKYIEVGKRGLMTIHEYGKDNQKIIVLIHPSVVMWDYFEYITPLLEGKFHLIIPALAGYDEKNPKQDFTSIENIADNLAKWLKSHNIQTVDLLYGCSMGGSIVLRMLAERKITIKNAICDGGITPYQLPWIVTRLIAVRDFLMISMGKIGRLGLLEKAFSTDEYSKEDLKYVARVFKFISYKTIWRTFESCNNYAMPKNIPAYGGRLQYWYGDKETKDRAWDIKYINANFPGTELIELKDMGHASMASLHAQEMAERLETLVEK
;
A
#
# COMPACT_ATOMS: atom_id res chain seq x y z
N MET A 1 -7.61 -5.71 22.23
CA MET A 1 -7.48 -5.94 20.77
C MET A 1 -8.69 -6.70 20.27
N SER A 2 -9.62 -6.02 19.58
CA SER A 2 -10.82 -6.66 19.02
C SER A 2 -10.67 -6.73 17.49
N SER A 3 -10.20 -7.84 17.00
CA SER A 3 -10.19 -8.10 15.56
C SER A 3 -11.52 -8.77 15.19
N LYS A 4 -12.38 -8.08 14.43
CA LYS A 4 -13.62 -8.64 13.91
C LYS A 4 -13.41 -9.21 12.51
N TYR A 5 -13.82 -10.46 12.30
CA TYR A 5 -13.91 -11.08 10.99
C TYR A 5 -15.17 -10.60 10.29
N ILE A 6 -15.05 -10.15 9.03
CA ILE A 6 -16.20 -9.80 8.22
C ILE A 6 -16.06 -10.43 6.84
N GLU A 7 -17.09 -11.18 6.47
CA GLU A 7 -17.25 -11.83 5.19
C GLU A 7 -17.63 -10.80 4.13
N VAL A 8 -16.73 -10.49 3.20
CA VAL A 8 -17.04 -9.66 2.03
C VAL A 8 -17.32 -10.59 0.85
N GLY A 9 -18.58 -11.05 0.75
CA GLY A 9 -19.08 -11.84 -0.38
C GLY A 9 -18.37 -13.18 -0.61
N LYS A 10 -19.00 -14.11 -1.29
CA LYS A 10 -18.53 -15.49 -1.53
C LYS A 10 -17.17 -15.68 -2.23
N ARG A 11 -16.38 -14.61 -2.49
CA ARG A 11 -15.07 -14.67 -3.18
C ARG A 11 -14.06 -13.62 -2.68
N GLY A 12 -13.81 -13.55 -1.39
CA GLY A 12 -12.70 -12.74 -0.91
C GLY A 12 -12.91 -12.25 0.51
N LEU A 13 -12.54 -13.06 1.48
CA LEU A 13 -12.41 -12.64 2.85
C LEU A 13 -11.22 -11.67 2.92
N MET A 14 -11.43 -10.46 3.42
CA MET A 14 -10.38 -9.50 3.74
C MET A 14 -10.49 -9.23 5.23
N THR A 15 -9.43 -9.54 5.97
CA THR A 15 -9.38 -9.18 7.39
C THR A 15 -9.13 -7.69 7.49
N ILE A 16 -9.95 -7.01 8.28
CA ILE A 16 -9.74 -5.59 8.60
C ILE A 16 -9.34 -5.47 10.06
N HIS A 17 -8.24 -4.79 10.30
CA HIS A 17 -7.80 -4.39 11.63
C HIS A 17 -8.26 -2.96 11.89
N GLU A 18 -9.01 -2.77 12.96
CA GLU A 18 -9.56 -1.46 13.30
C GLU A 18 -9.11 -1.07 14.71
N TYR A 19 -8.71 0.21 14.85
CA TYR A 19 -8.27 0.81 16.11
C TYR A 19 -8.96 2.16 16.29
N GLY A 20 -9.16 2.61 17.52
CA GLY A 20 -9.76 3.91 17.81
C GLY A 20 -11.15 4.11 17.20
N LYS A 21 -12.01 3.09 17.20
CA LYS A 21 -13.33 3.08 16.53
C LYS A 21 -14.30 4.18 16.95
N ASP A 22 -14.12 4.71 18.15
CA ASP A 22 -15.00 5.75 18.69
C ASP A 22 -14.64 7.15 18.16
N ASN A 23 -13.52 7.28 17.45
CA ASN A 23 -13.10 8.52 16.83
C ASN A 23 -13.88 8.77 15.52
N GLN A 24 -14.19 10.05 15.26
CA GLN A 24 -15.00 10.46 14.12
C GLN A 24 -14.21 10.52 12.80
N LYS A 25 -12.93 10.89 12.87
CA LYS A 25 -12.07 11.03 11.68
C LYS A 25 -11.44 9.69 11.33
N ILE A 26 -11.55 9.30 10.08
CA ILE A 26 -11.17 7.96 9.59
C ILE A 26 -9.91 8.03 8.74
N ILE A 27 -8.92 7.23 9.11
CA ILE A 27 -7.71 7.02 8.33
C ILE A 27 -7.65 5.55 7.88
N VAL A 28 -7.52 5.34 6.57
CA VAL A 28 -7.28 4.01 5.98
C VAL A 28 -5.82 3.89 5.58
N LEU A 29 -5.14 2.83 6.06
CA LEU A 29 -3.72 2.57 5.81
C LEU A 29 -3.53 1.28 5.02
N ILE A 30 -2.94 1.36 3.81
CA ILE A 30 -2.75 0.21 2.92
C ILE A 30 -1.25 -0.10 2.79
N HIS A 31 -0.87 -1.31 3.22
CA HIS A 31 0.52 -1.75 3.27
C HIS A 31 1.13 -2.03 1.89
N PRO A 32 2.46 -1.96 1.74
CA PRO A 32 3.18 -2.34 0.52
C PRO A 32 3.19 -3.87 0.32
N SER A 33 3.76 -4.34 -0.79
CA SER A 33 4.06 -5.76 -1.01
C SER A 33 5.18 -6.24 -0.08
N VAL A 34 5.29 -7.56 0.07
CA VAL A 34 6.29 -8.27 0.89
C VAL A 34 6.34 -7.93 2.37
N VAL A 35 5.33 -7.22 2.86
CA VAL A 35 5.00 -7.02 4.28
C VAL A 35 3.51 -7.26 4.48
N MET A 36 3.04 -7.25 5.71
CA MET A 36 1.64 -7.46 6.07
C MET A 36 1.04 -6.21 6.71
N TRP A 37 -0.19 -6.30 7.18
CA TRP A 37 -0.90 -5.18 7.83
C TRP A 37 -0.14 -4.60 9.04
N ASP A 38 0.65 -5.42 9.74
CA ASP A 38 1.47 -5.04 10.89
C ASP A 38 2.68 -4.15 10.54
N TYR A 39 2.90 -3.87 9.25
CA TYR A 39 3.80 -2.81 8.79
C TYR A 39 3.50 -1.44 9.46
N PHE A 40 2.28 -1.24 9.92
CA PHE A 40 1.84 -0.03 10.59
C PHE A 40 1.86 -0.13 12.12
N GLU A 41 2.46 -1.16 12.70
CA GLU A 41 2.44 -1.38 14.15
C GLU A 41 3.06 -0.22 14.96
N TYR A 42 4.09 0.44 14.43
CA TYR A 42 4.73 1.58 15.08
C TYR A 42 3.91 2.88 14.99
N ILE A 43 3.06 3.02 14.01
CA ILE A 43 2.23 4.22 13.80
C ILE A 43 0.90 4.11 14.54
N THR A 44 0.34 2.92 14.62
CA THR A 44 -0.98 2.69 15.20
C THR A 44 -1.13 3.27 16.60
N PRO A 45 -0.20 3.05 17.56
CA PRO A 45 -0.31 3.63 18.90
C PRO A 45 -0.25 5.17 18.96
N LEU A 46 0.37 5.79 17.93
CA LEU A 46 0.51 7.24 17.86
C LEU A 46 -0.78 7.92 17.39
N LEU A 47 -1.63 7.20 16.65
CA LEU A 47 -2.80 7.74 15.99
C LEU A 47 -4.14 7.24 16.55
N GLU A 48 -4.19 6.04 17.14
CA GLU A 48 -5.45 5.38 17.56
C GLU A 48 -6.24 6.16 18.63
N GLY A 49 -5.57 7.02 19.38
CA GLY A 49 -6.21 7.90 20.37
C GLY A 49 -7.02 9.06 19.75
N LYS A 50 -6.75 9.39 18.47
CA LYS A 50 -7.34 10.56 17.78
C LYS A 50 -8.17 10.16 16.55
N PHE A 51 -7.85 9.03 15.93
CA PHE A 51 -8.42 8.60 14.65
C PHE A 51 -8.95 7.18 14.70
N HIS A 52 -10.02 6.92 13.96
CA HIS A 52 -10.45 5.57 13.63
C HIS A 52 -9.55 5.04 12.50
N LEU A 53 -8.64 4.13 12.83
CA LEU A 53 -7.72 3.52 11.90
C LEU A 53 -8.32 2.26 11.30
N ILE A 54 -8.28 2.12 9.98
CA ILE A 54 -8.73 0.96 9.22
C ILE A 54 -7.54 0.43 8.42
N ILE A 55 -7.06 -0.75 8.77
CA ILE A 55 -5.89 -1.38 8.17
C ILE A 55 -6.29 -2.71 7.54
N PRO A 56 -6.48 -2.79 6.21
CA PRO A 56 -6.79 -4.05 5.55
C PRO A 56 -5.57 -4.97 5.48
N ALA A 57 -5.73 -6.23 5.89
CA ALA A 57 -4.80 -7.30 5.56
C ALA A 57 -5.15 -7.80 4.15
N LEU A 58 -4.31 -7.47 3.18
CA LEU A 58 -4.59 -7.74 1.77
C LEU A 58 -4.55 -9.24 1.46
N ALA A 59 -5.42 -9.68 0.57
CA ALA A 59 -5.46 -11.08 0.13
C ALA A 59 -4.08 -11.54 -0.36
N GLY A 60 -3.64 -12.72 0.10
CA GLY A 60 -2.28 -13.23 -0.14
C GLY A 60 -1.23 -12.76 0.87
N TYR A 61 -1.54 -11.76 1.68
CA TYR A 61 -0.73 -11.20 2.77
C TYR A 61 -1.44 -11.26 4.12
N ASP A 62 -2.48 -12.09 4.25
CA ASP A 62 -3.31 -12.23 5.43
C ASP A 62 -3.10 -13.59 6.09
N GLU A 63 -2.39 -13.63 7.22
CA GLU A 63 -2.12 -14.87 7.98
C GLU A 63 -3.39 -15.53 8.51
N LYS A 64 -4.48 -14.78 8.67
CA LYS A 64 -5.78 -15.33 9.07
C LYS A 64 -6.50 -16.04 7.92
N ASN A 65 -6.14 -15.72 6.68
CA ASN A 65 -6.69 -16.31 5.47
C ASN A 65 -5.59 -16.89 4.55
N PRO A 66 -4.78 -17.85 5.02
CA PRO A 66 -3.54 -18.31 4.36
C PRO A 66 -3.77 -19.01 3.02
N LYS A 67 -5.02 -19.40 2.73
CA LYS A 67 -5.40 -20.06 1.46
C LYS A 67 -5.76 -19.06 0.36
N GLN A 68 -5.86 -17.76 0.69
CA GLN A 68 -6.15 -16.73 -0.30
C GLN A 68 -4.85 -16.26 -0.95
N ASP A 69 -4.91 -16.10 -2.26
CA ASP A 69 -3.85 -15.43 -3.02
C ASP A 69 -4.25 -13.99 -3.31
N PHE A 70 -3.25 -13.15 -3.53
CA PHE A 70 -3.45 -11.82 -4.11
C PHE A 70 -4.25 -11.94 -5.43
N THR A 71 -5.12 -11.00 -5.67
CA THR A 71 -6.00 -11.01 -6.86
C THR A 71 -5.51 -10.02 -7.92
N SER A 72 -5.84 -8.75 -7.75
CA SER A 72 -5.36 -7.62 -8.53
C SER A 72 -5.62 -6.30 -7.77
N ILE A 73 -4.96 -5.24 -8.20
CA ILE A 73 -5.16 -3.89 -7.66
C ILE A 73 -6.63 -3.47 -7.76
N GLU A 74 -7.26 -3.72 -8.91
CA GLU A 74 -8.67 -3.38 -9.15
C GLU A 74 -9.61 -4.12 -8.20
N ASN A 75 -9.39 -5.43 -8.04
CA ASN A 75 -10.25 -6.25 -7.18
C ASN A 75 -10.13 -5.86 -5.71
N ILE A 76 -8.91 -5.55 -5.24
CA ILE A 76 -8.69 -5.10 -3.87
C ILE A 76 -9.30 -3.72 -3.63
N ALA A 77 -9.11 -2.77 -4.54
CA ALA A 77 -9.72 -1.45 -4.47
C ALA A 77 -11.26 -1.54 -4.41
N ASP A 78 -11.85 -2.40 -5.26
CA ASP A 78 -13.28 -2.68 -5.26
C ASP A 78 -13.78 -3.27 -3.94
N ASN A 79 -13.09 -4.26 -3.42
CA ASN A 79 -13.47 -4.96 -2.19
C ASN A 79 -13.37 -4.02 -0.99
N LEU A 80 -12.32 -3.20 -0.91
CA LEU A 80 -12.17 -2.21 0.15
C LEU A 80 -13.29 -1.15 0.09
N ALA A 81 -13.60 -0.63 -1.10
CA ALA A 81 -14.70 0.32 -1.27
C ALA A 81 -16.07 -0.30 -0.88
N LYS A 82 -16.32 -1.56 -1.23
CA LYS A 82 -17.53 -2.30 -0.83
C LYS A 82 -17.59 -2.50 0.68
N TRP A 83 -16.47 -2.87 1.29
CA TRP A 83 -16.40 -3.05 2.74
C TRP A 83 -16.72 -1.74 3.46
N LEU A 84 -16.07 -0.62 3.08
CA LEU A 84 -16.35 0.70 3.67
C LEU A 84 -17.84 1.04 3.57
N LYS A 85 -18.45 0.89 2.39
CA LYS A 85 -19.89 1.15 2.19
C LYS A 85 -20.78 0.27 3.07
N SER A 86 -20.47 -1.01 3.20
CA SER A 86 -21.25 -1.96 4.01
C SER A 86 -21.19 -1.66 5.51
N HIS A 87 -20.16 -0.89 5.94
CA HIS A 87 -20.01 -0.39 7.31
C HIS A 87 -20.47 1.07 7.47
N ASN A 88 -21.27 1.59 6.51
CA ASN A 88 -21.77 2.96 6.48
C ASN A 88 -20.67 4.04 6.42
N ILE A 89 -19.47 3.69 5.98
CA ILE A 89 -18.38 4.63 5.78
C ILE A 89 -18.44 5.13 4.33
N GLN A 90 -19.03 6.30 4.13
CA GLN A 90 -19.14 6.95 2.81
C GLN A 90 -18.01 7.94 2.55
N THR A 91 -17.33 8.36 3.62
CA THR A 91 -16.24 9.35 3.57
C THR A 91 -15.06 8.85 4.40
N VAL A 92 -13.87 8.97 3.84
CA VAL A 92 -12.57 8.71 4.48
C VAL A 92 -11.82 10.04 4.55
N ASP A 93 -11.34 10.41 5.74
CA ASP A 93 -10.62 11.67 5.92
C ASP A 93 -9.22 11.61 5.33
N LEU A 94 -8.55 10.45 5.44
CA LEU A 94 -7.25 10.21 4.80
C LEU A 94 -7.13 8.76 4.33
N LEU A 95 -6.78 8.58 3.06
CA LEU A 95 -6.39 7.30 2.49
C LEU A 95 -4.88 7.31 2.20
N TYR A 96 -4.13 6.51 2.94
CA TYR A 96 -2.70 6.32 2.72
C TYR A 96 -2.42 4.96 2.11
N GLY A 97 -1.48 4.89 1.18
CA GLY A 97 -0.97 3.62 0.66
C GLY A 97 0.48 3.74 0.20
N CYS A 98 1.28 2.73 0.60
CA CYS A 98 2.69 2.66 0.23
C CYS A 98 2.90 1.63 -0.89
N SER A 99 3.74 1.96 -1.89
CA SER A 99 4.12 1.04 -2.97
C SER A 99 2.88 0.41 -3.65
N MET A 100 2.68 -0.91 -3.53
CA MET A 100 1.45 -1.61 -3.96
C MET A 100 0.19 -0.95 -3.36
N GLY A 101 0.23 -0.55 -2.08
CA GLY A 101 -0.86 0.19 -1.44
C GLY A 101 -1.13 1.54 -2.12
N GLY A 102 -0.09 2.22 -2.59
CA GLY A 102 -0.21 3.45 -3.38
C GLY A 102 -0.92 3.24 -4.72
N SER A 103 -0.66 2.11 -5.40
CA SER A 103 -1.41 1.73 -6.60
C SER A 103 -2.91 1.55 -6.31
N ILE A 104 -3.25 0.94 -5.17
CA ILE A 104 -4.65 0.78 -4.72
C ILE A 104 -5.28 2.15 -4.44
N VAL A 105 -4.55 3.07 -3.78
CA VAL A 105 -4.99 4.46 -3.55
C VAL A 105 -5.35 5.13 -4.87
N LEU A 106 -4.44 5.14 -5.84
CA LEU A 106 -4.69 5.75 -7.15
C LEU A 106 -5.90 5.15 -7.87
N ARG A 107 -6.05 3.83 -7.80
CA ARG A 107 -7.21 3.15 -8.37
C ARG A 107 -8.51 3.57 -7.68
N MET A 108 -8.55 3.66 -6.36
CA MET A 108 -9.73 4.11 -5.60
C MET A 108 -10.09 5.56 -5.91
N LEU A 109 -9.09 6.45 -6.04
CA LEU A 109 -9.29 7.84 -6.43
C LEU A 109 -9.88 7.96 -7.85
N ALA A 110 -9.44 7.12 -8.79
CA ALA A 110 -9.94 7.13 -10.15
C ALA A 110 -11.38 6.61 -10.25
N GLU A 111 -11.78 5.65 -9.41
CA GLU A 111 -13.13 5.05 -9.42
C GLU A 111 -14.17 5.86 -8.64
N ARG A 112 -13.77 6.62 -7.64
CA ARG A 112 -14.63 7.48 -6.81
C ARG A 112 -15.85 6.78 -6.20
N LYS A 113 -15.69 5.52 -5.82
CA LYS A 113 -16.74 4.77 -5.15
C LYS A 113 -16.97 5.21 -3.71
N ILE A 114 -15.98 5.84 -3.09
CA ILE A 114 -15.98 6.41 -1.74
C ILE A 114 -15.48 7.85 -1.85
N THR A 115 -16.01 8.75 -1.05
CA THR A 115 -15.45 10.09 -0.90
C THR A 115 -14.16 10.03 -0.07
N ILE A 116 -13.07 10.52 -0.62
CA ILE A 116 -11.77 10.58 0.04
C ILE A 116 -11.39 12.05 0.10
N LYS A 117 -11.19 12.62 1.29
CA LYS A 117 -10.85 14.04 1.44
C LYS A 117 -9.38 14.29 1.15
N ASN A 118 -8.51 13.48 1.74
CA ASN A 118 -7.06 13.55 1.56
C ASN A 118 -6.53 12.18 1.16
N ALA A 119 -5.52 12.14 0.30
CA ALA A 119 -4.86 10.90 -0.09
C ALA A 119 -3.35 11.07 -0.12
N ILE A 120 -2.63 10.02 0.26
CA ILE A 120 -1.18 9.92 0.12
C ILE A 120 -0.86 8.64 -0.66
N CYS A 121 -0.15 8.82 -1.75
CA CYS A 121 0.45 7.75 -2.54
C CYS A 121 1.96 7.77 -2.30
N ASP A 122 2.44 6.89 -1.41
CA ASP A 122 3.84 6.83 -0.99
C ASP A 122 4.61 5.81 -1.83
N GLY A 123 5.46 6.27 -2.73
CA GLY A 123 6.22 5.43 -3.66
C GLY A 123 5.35 4.52 -4.53
N GLY A 124 4.07 4.88 -4.71
CA GLY A 124 3.10 4.03 -5.42
C GLY A 124 3.43 3.89 -6.89
N ILE A 125 3.34 2.65 -7.37
CA ILE A 125 3.59 2.30 -8.77
C ILE A 125 2.36 2.70 -9.59
N THR A 126 2.58 3.48 -10.65
CA THR A 126 1.51 3.87 -11.58
C THR A 126 1.32 2.81 -12.66
N PRO A 127 0.11 2.73 -13.28
CA PRO A 127 -0.10 1.73 -14.30
C PRO A 127 0.78 2.01 -15.52
N TYR A 128 1.25 0.98 -16.07
CA TYR A 128 1.80 0.73 -17.37
C TYR A 128 2.09 1.93 -18.29
N GLN A 129 3.36 2.22 -18.46
CA GLN A 129 3.82 3.27 -19.39
C GLN A 129 4.85 2.76 -20.41
N LEU A 130 5.06 1.45 -20.44
CA LEU A 130 5.99 0.77 -21.34
C LEU A 130 5.20 -0.23 -22.22
N PRO A 131 5.72 -0.65 -23.37
CA PRO A 131 5.09 -1.69 -24.18
C PRO A 131 4.82 -2.96 -23.37
N TRP A 132 3.66 -3.56 -23.56
CA TRP A 132 3.19 -4.72 -22.76
C TRP A 132 4.26 -5.81 -22.57
N ILE A 133 5.01 -6.14 -23.62
CA ILE A 133 6.05 -7.17 -23.54
C ILE A 133 7.16 -6.78 -22.53
N VAL A 134 7.51 -5.49 -22.47
CA VAL A 134 8.55 -5.00 -21.58
C VAL A 134 8.10 -5.14 -20.13
N THR A 135 6.85 -4.79 -19.81
CA THR A 135 6.33 -4.92 -18.45
C THR A 135 6.18 -6.39 -18.04
N ARG A 136 5.94 -7.31 -18.99
CA ARG A 136 5.98 -8.75 -18.70
C ARG A 136 7.39 -9.21 -18.33
N LEU A 137 8.40 -8.73 -19.04
CA LEU A 137 9.80 -9.04 -18.70
C LEU A 137 10.16 -8.49 -17.31
N ILE A 138 9.71 -7.27 -16.98
CA ILE A 138 9.87 -6.70 -15.64
C ILE A 138 9.17 -7.58 -14.59
N ALA A 139 7.91 -7.96 -14.83
CA ALA A 139 7.15 -8.81 -13.91
C ALA A 139 7.83 -10.18 -13.70
N VAL A 140 8.41 -10.78 -14.75
CA VAL A 140 9.18 -12.03 -14.64
C VAL A 140 10.45 -11.82 -13.81
N ARG A 141 11.20 -10.74 -14.05
CA ARG A 141 12.37 -10.38 -13.25
C ARG A 141 12.03 -10.28 -11.76
N ASP A 142 10.98 -9.49 -11.45
CA ASP A 142 10.57 -9.24 -10.07
C ASP A 142 10.05 -10.52 -9.40
N PHE A 143 9.29 -11.33 -10.14
CA PHE A 143 8.84 -12.65 -9.68
C PHE A 143 10.02 -13.55 -9.32
N LEU A 144 11.05 -13.62 -10.19
CA LEU A 144 12.24 -14.44 -9.93
C LEU A 144 13.00 -13.93 -8.72
N MET A 145 13.24 -12.61 -8.63
CA MET A 145 13.95 -12.00 -7.50
C MET A 145 13.27 -12.31 -6.16
N ILE A 146 11.97 -12.05 -6.06
CA ILE A 146 11.21 -12.26 -4.82
C ILE A 146 11.05 -13.76 -4.52
N SER A 147 10.88 -14.60 -5.55
CA SER A 147 10.82 -16.06 -5.39
C SER A 147 12.14 -16.63 -4.87
N MET A 148 13.28 -16.07 -5.25
CA MET A 148 14.59 -16.43 -4.69
C MET A 148 14.67 -16.10 -3.19
N GLY A 149 14.04 -15.01 -2.74
CA GLY A 149 13.94 -14.67 -1.32
C GLY A 149 13.24 -15.74 -0.47
N LYS A 150 12.30 -16.51 -1.05
CA LYS A 150 11.66 -17.66 -0.36
C LYS A 150 12.62 -18.83 -0.12
N ILE A 151 13.58 -19.04 -1.00
CA ILE A 151 14.54 -20.14 -0.96
C ILE A 151 15.80 -19.72 -0.22
N GLY A 152 16.07 -18.41 -0.19
CA GLY A 152 17.30 -17.81 0.33
C GLY A 152 17.43 -17.94 1.85
N ARG A 153 18.67 -18.10 2.29
CA ARG A 153 19.03 -17.96 3.71
C ARG A 153 19.03 -16.48 4.08
N LEU A 154 18.84 -16.17 5.36
CA LEU A 154 18.83 -14.80 5.92
C LEU A 154 19.99 -13.94 5.40
N GLY A 155 21.21 -14.50 5.25
CA GLY A 155 22.37 -13.81 4.70
C GLY A 155 22.30 -13.35 3.24
N LEU A 156 21.32 -13.85 2.45
CA LEU A 156 21.05 -13.30 1.12
C LEU A 156 20.15 -12.07 1.21
N LEU A 157 19.23 -12.05 2.17
CA LEU A 157 18.41 -10.87 2.47
C LEU A 157 19.25 -9.74 3.05
N GLU A 158 20.20 -10.05 3.95
CA GLU A 158 21.18 -9.09 4.49
C GLU A 158 22.02 -8.42 3.39
N LYS A 159 22.31 -9.12 2.30
CA LYS A 159 23.01 -8.56 1.13
C LYS A 159 22.10 -7.77 0.19
N ALA A 160 20.82 -8.08 0.15
CA ALA A 160 19.84 -7.43 -0.75
C ALA A 160 19.23 -6.16 -0.12
N PHE A 161 19.12 -6.14 1.20
CA PHE A 161 18.64 -4.97 1.96
C PHE A 161 19.86 -4.35 2.66
N SER A 162 19.97 -3.03 2.57
CA SER A 162 21.03 -2.30 3.28
C SER A 162 20.90 -2.57 4.77
N THR A 163 21.91 -3.24 5.36
CA THR A 163 21.94 -3.55 6.80
C THR A 163 22.11 -2.32 7.68
N ASP A 164 22.40 -1.17 7.09
CA ASP A 164 22.55 0.09 7.80
C ASP A 164 21.18 0.74 8.12
N GLU A 165 20.13 0.36 7.40
CA GLU A 165 18.78 0.91 7.55
C GLU A 165 17.83 -0.04 8.30
N TYR A 166 18.03 -1.37 8.19
CA TYR A 166 17.11 -2.38 8.75
C TYR A 166 17.76 -3.24 9.82
N SER A 167 17.05 -3.46 10.92
CA SER A 167 17.50 -4.35 12.00
C SER A 167 17.46 -5.83 11.58
N LYS A 168 18.13 -6.68 12.34
CA LYS A 168 18.04 -8.15 12.13
C LYS A 168 16.63 -8.68 12.33
N GLU A 169 15.84 -8.03 13.19
CA GLU A 169 14.45 -8.34 13.46
C GLU A 169 13.58 -8.04 12.23
N ASP A 170 13.81 -6.90 11.57
CA ASP A 170 13.12 -6.52 10.32
C ASP A 170 13.41 -7.54 9.21
N LEU A 171 14.67 -7.97 9.08
CA LEU A 171 15.05 -9.00 8.11
C LEU A 171 14.43 -10.37 8.40
N LYS A 172 14.28 -10.74 9.68
CA LYS A 172 13.55 -11.96 10.08
C LYS A 172 12.06 -11.86 9.76
N TYR A 173 11.47 -10.68 10.00
CA TYR A 173 10.09 -10.39 9.63
C TYR A 173 9.88 -10.57 8.12
N VAL A 174 10.68 -9.91 7.30
CA VAL A 174 10.62 -10.04 5.83
C VAL A 174 10.80 -11.51 5.39
N ALA A 175 11.74 -12.24 5.99
CA ALA A 175 11.94 -13.66 5.71
C ALA A 175 10.71 -14.52 6.06
N ARG A 176 10.00 -14.20 7.16
CA ARG A 176 8.73 -14.83 7.53
C ARG A 176 7.66 -14.57 6.48
N VAL A 177 7.52 -13.32 6.03
CA VAL A 177 6.55 -12.95 5.00
C VAL A 177 6.85 -13.67 3.68
N PHE A 178 8.10 -13.72 3.25
CA PHE A 178 8.49 -14.47 2.04
C PHE A 178 8.14 -15.95 2.11
N LYS A 179 8.30 -16.59 3.27
CA LYS A 179 7.89 -18.00 3.45
C LYS A 179 6.38 -18.16 3.36
N PHE A 180 5.63 -17.20 3.88
CA PHE A 180 4.17 -17.23 3.93
C PHE A 180 3.54 -17.04 2.55
N ILE A 181 3.89 -15.98 1.82
CA ILE A 181 3.25 -15.64 0.54
C ILE A 181 3.44 -16.74 -0.50
N SER A 182 2.40 -17.08 -1.25
CA SER A 182 2.46 -18.07 -2.32
C SER A 182 3.21 -17.54 -3.55
N TYR A 183 3.77 -18.42 -4.40
CA TYR A 183 4.31 -18.01 -5.70
C TYR A 183 3.27 -17.34 -6.58
N LYS A 184 2.02 -17.75 -6.47
CA LYS A 184 0.89 -17.16 -7.20
C LYS A 184 0.59 -15.75 -6.71
N THR A 185 0.68 -15.50 -5.40
CA THR A 185 0.60 -14.16 -4.83
C THR A 185 1.73 -13.28 -5.35
N ILE A 186 2.98 -13.75 -5.32
CA ILE A 186 4.13 -13.00 -5.85
C ILE A 186 3.89 -12.61 -7.30
N TRP A 187 3.56 -13.58 -8.17
CA TRP A 187 3.31 -13.31 -9.58
C TRP A 187 2.22 -12.26 -9.78
N ARG A 188 1.05 -12.46 -9.16
CA ARG A 188 -0.09 -11.58 -9.32
C ARG A 188 0.15 -10.17 -8.79
N THR A 189 0.88 -10.06 -7.68
CA THR A 189 1.24 -8.76 -7.11
C THR A 189 2.04 -7.93 -8.11
N PHE A 190 3.17 -8.46 -8.59
CA PHE A 190 4.06 -7.69 -9.47
C PHE A 190 3.49 -7.49 -10.87
N GLU A 191 2.78 -8.50 -11.39
CA GLU A 191 2.06 -8.37 -12.65
C GLU A 191 0.98 -7.29 -12.56
N SER A 192 0.16 -7.30 -11.51
CA SER A 192 -0.93 -6.35 -11.33
C SER A 192 -0.42 -4.93 -11.05
N CYS A 193 0.56 -4.75 -10.15
CA CYS A 193 1.10 -3.41 -9.85
C CYS A 193 1.59 -2.68 -11.10
N ASN A 194 2.18 -3.40 -12.04
CA ASN A 194 2.70 -2.82 -13.27
C ASN A 194 1.62 -2.64 -14.37
N ASN A 195 0.49 -3.37 -14.29
CA ASN A 195 -0.46 -3.48 -15.41
C ASN A 195 -1.92 -3.27 -15.00
N TYR A 196 -2.22 -2.73 -13.81
CA TYR A 196 -3.61 -2.51 -13.44
C TYR A 196 -4.29 -1.50 -14.36
N ALA A 197 -5.58 -1.74 -14.60
CA ALA A 197 -6.37 -0.87 -15.45
C ALA A 197 -6.80 0.40 -14.72
N MET A 198 -6.81 1.52 -15.43
CA MET A 198 -7.42 2.76 -14.99
C MET A 198 -8.61 3.11 -15.87
N PRO A 199 -9.63 3.83 -15.37
CA PRO A 199 -10.68 4.37 -16.20
C PRO A 199 -10.09 5.22 -17.34
N LYS A 200 -10.70 5.14 -18.54
CA LYS A 200 -10.25 5.92 -19.71
C LYS A 200 -10.20 7.42 -19.43
N ASN A 201 -11.17 7.92 -18.69
CA ASN A 201 -11.25 9.31 -18.25
C ASN A 201 -11.20 9.30 -16.71
N ILE A 202 -10.08 9.71 -16.14
CA ILE A 202 -9.96 9.87 -14.70
C ILE A 202 -10.58 11.23 -14.37
N PRO A 203 -11.67 11.27 -13.59
CA PRO A 203 -12.28 12.53 -13.22
C PRO A 203 -11.33 13.35 -12.34
N ALA A 204 -11.33 14.70 -12.44
CA ALA A 204 -10.48 15.54 -11.60
C ALA A 204 -10.71 15.26 -10.12
N TYR A 205 -9.69 14.95 -9.35
CA TYR A 205 -9.82 14.69 -7.92
C TYR A 205 -10.07 16.00 -7.17
N GLY A 206 -11.18 16.04 -6.40
CA GLY A 206 -11.59 17.24 -5.68
C GLY A 206 -11.01 17.38 -4.27
N GLY A 207 -10.28 16.38 -3.79
CA GLY A 207 -9.57 16.39 -2.51
C GLY A 207 -8.10 16.74 -2.69
N ARG A 208 -7.31 16.61 -1.61
CA ARG A 208 -5.86 16.82 -1.64
C ARG A 208 -5.16 15.49 -1.88
N LEU A 209 -4.31 15.41 -2.90
CA LEU A 209 -3.44 14.27 -3.16
C LEU A 209 -1.97 14.69 -2.98
N GLN A 210 -1.25 13.91 -2.18
CA GLN A 210 0.20 13.98 -2.08
C GLN A 210 0.81 12.71 -2.68
N TYR A 211 1.86 12.87 -3.48
CA TYR A 211 2.72 11.79 -3.92
C TYR A 211 4.06 11.91 -3.21
N TRP A 212 4.33 10.96 -2.30
CA TRP A 212 5.58 10.91 -1.54
C TRP A 212 6.57 9.99 -2.24
N TYR A 213 7.85 10.33 -2.18
CA TYR A 213 8.95 9.48 -2.64
C TYR A 213 10.25 9.86 -1.92
N GLY A 214 11.09 8.88 -1.62
CA GLY A 214 12.40 9.12 -1.04
C GLY A 214 13.38 9.70 -2.08
N ASP A 215 14.29 10.56 -1.67
CA ASP A 215 15.32 11.13 -2.53
C ASP A 215 16.25 10.06 -3.11
N LYS A 216 16.43 8.93 -2.40
CA LYS A 216 17.21 7.77 -2.89
C LYS A 216 16.52 7.00 -4.02
N GLU A 217 15.21 7.19 -4.24
CA GLU A 217 14.44 6.53 -5.32
C GLU A 217 13.94 7.47 -6.42
N THR A 218 14.32 8.75 -6.41
CA THR A 218 13.81 9.78 -7.35
C THR A 218 13.90 9.34 -8.81
N LYS A 219 14.99 8.69 -9.20
CA LYS A 219 15.17 8.19 -10.58
C LYS A 219 14.19 7.09 -10.94
N ASP A 220 13.91 6.19 -10.00
CA ASP A 220 13.00 5.06 -10.19
C ASP A 220 11.54 5.52 -10.24
N ARG A 221 11.23 6.63 -9.55
CA ARG A 221 9.88 7.24 -9.51
C ARG A 221 9.60 8.24 -10.64
N ALA A 222 10.57 8.55 -11.49
CA ALA A 222 10.41 9.56 -12.55
C ALA A 222 9.21 9.29 -13.48
N TRP A 223 8.95 8.02 -13.82
CA TRP A 223 7.80 7.63 -14.63
C TRP A 223 6.48 7.78 -13.88
N ASP A 224 6.46 7.42 -12.60
CA ASP A 224 5.30 7.55 -11.75
C ASP A 224 4.92 9.01 -11.55
N ILE A 225 5.90 9.88 -11.27
CA ILE A 225 5.71 11.32 -11.15
C ILE A 225 5.13 11.91 -12.44
N LYS A 226 5.66 11.49 -13.60
CA LYS A 226 5.13 11.92 -14.89
C LYS A 226 3.67 11.52 -15.10
N TYR A 227 3.33 10.28 -14.75
CA TYR A 227 1.96 9.77 -14.84
C TYR A 227 1.02 10.54 -13.90
N ILE A 228 1.43 10.75 -12.65
CA ILE A 228 0.67 11.49 -11.63
C ILE A 228 0.36 12.91 -12.12
N ASN A 229 1.37 13.64 -12.58
CA ASN A 229 1.18 15.00 -13.09
C ASN A 229 0.21 15.06 -14.28
N ALA A 230 0.21 14.05 -15.13
CA ALA A 230 -0.68 14.00 -16.30
C ALA A 230 -2.13 13.61 -15.96
N ASN A 231 -2.35 12.75 -14.97
CA ASN A 231 -3.65 12.14 -14.70
C ASN A 231 -4.30 12.61 -13.39
N PHE A 232 -3.53 13.17 -12.47
CA PHE A 232 -4.00 13.74 -11.20
C PHE A 232 -3.45 15.17 -11.03
N PRO A 233 -3.90 16.11 -11.86
CA PRO A 233 -3.41 17.49 -11.78
C PRO A 233 -3.68 18.11 -10.41
N GLY A 234 -2.74 18.90 -9.91
CA GLY A 234 -2.80 19.49 -8.56
C GLY A 234 -2.23 18.61 -7.46
N THR A 235 -1.65 17.44 -7.78
CA THR A 235 -0.94 16.61 -6.81
C THR A 235 0.27 17.35 -6.25
N GLU A 236 0.40 17.35 -4.93
CA GLU A 236 1.60 17.84 -4.23
C GLU A 236 2.68 16.74 -4.27
N LEU A 237 3.83 17.01 -4.91
CA LEU A 237 4.98 16.11 -4.93
C LEU A 237 5.84 16.37 -3.69
N ILE A 238 6.03 15.37 -2.84
CA ILE A 238 6.78 15.48 -1.59
C ILE A 238 8.00 14.57 -1.66
N GLU A 239 9.18 15.15 -1.83
CA GLU A 239 10.45 14.44 -1.72
C GLU A 239 10.84 14.29 -0.25
N LEU A 240 11.06 13.06 0.19
CA LEU A 240 11.41 12.69 1.55
C LEU A 240 12.94 12.55 1.63
N LYS A 241 13.57 13.46 2.37
CA LYS A 241 15.02 13.54 2.43
C LYS A 241 15.62 12.35 3.21
N ASP A 242 16.75 11.86 2.72
CA ASP A 242 17.52 10.74 3.29
C ASP A 242 16.74 9.41 3.37
N MET A 243 15.64 9.28 2.65
CA MET A 243 14.75 8.13 2.67
C MET A 243 14.84 7.26 1.42
N GLY A 244 14.68 5.96 1.63
CA GLY A 244 14.51 4.96 0.58
C GLY A 244 13.04 4.60 0.36
N HIS A 245 12.80 3.58 -0.44
CA HIS A 245 11.46 3.06 -0.72
C HIS A 245 10.81 2.46 0.53
N ALA A 246 9.57 2.86 0.82
CA ALA A 246 8.76 2.32 1.92
C ALA A 246 9.39 2.47 3.33
N SER A 247 10.29 3.44 3.55
CA SER A 247 10.97 3.61 4.84
C SER A 247 10.18 4.46 5.85
N MET A 248 9.20 5.25 5.40
CA MET A 248 8.50 6.22 6.26
C MET A 248 7.80 5.55 7.45
N ALA A 249 7.00 4.52 7.23
CA ALA A 249 6.23 3.89 8.29
C ALA A 249 7.08 3.04 9.24
N SER A 250 8.15 2.43 8.75
CA SER A 250 8.99 1.52 9.53
C SER A 250 10.12 2.23 10.30
N LEU A 251 10.72 3.26 9.69
CA LEU A 251 11.91 3.93 10.23
C LEU A 251 11.62 5.32 10.78
N HIS A 252 10.54 5.97 10.33
CA HIS A 252 10.19 7.36 10.67
C HIS A 252 8.73 7.48 11.17
N ALA A 253 8.28 6.52 11.98
CA ALA A 253 6.88 6.40 12.41
C ALA A 253 6.33 7.67 13.08
N GLN A 254 7.15 8.35 13.92
CA GLN A 254 6.73 9.59 14.57
C GLN A 254 6.50 10.72 13.57
N GLU A 255 7.43 10.93 12.64
CA GLU A 255 7.29 11.93 11.57
C GLU A 255 6.09 11.62 10.67
N MET A 256 5.90 10.34 10.33
CA MET A 256 4.73 9.93 9.56
C MET A 256 3.43 10.27 10.29
N ALA A 257 3.32 9.91 11.56
CA ALA A 257 2.12 10.21 12.35
C ALA A 257 1.79 11.70 12.38
N GLU A 258 2.78 12.56 12.61
CA GLU A 258 2.63 14.02 12.60
C GLU A 258 2.18 14.57 11.24
N ARG A 259 2.71 14.04 10.13
CA ARG A 259 2.31 14.42 8.78
C ARG A 259 0.88 13.99 8.46
N LEU A 260 0.48 12.75 8.84
CA LEU A 260 -0.88 12.25 8.65
C LEU A 260 -1.89 13.08 9.47
N GLU A 261 -1.59 13.34 10.74
CA GLU A 261 -2.40 14.18 11.63
C GLU A 261 -2.59 15.58 11.03
N THR A 262 -1.49 16.25 10.67
CA THR A 262 -1.53 17.59 10.07
C THR A 262 -2.39 17.65 8.80
N LEU A 263 -2.38 16.59 7.97
CA LEU A 263 -3.15 16.57 6.74
C LEU A 263 -4.65 16.36 6.98
N VAL A 264 -5.01 15.64 8.03
CA VAL A 264 -6.41 15.38 8.40
C VAL A 264 -7.03 16.57 9.17
N GLU A 265 -6.22 17.36 9.86
CA GLU A 265 -6.72 18.49 10.65
C GLU A 265 -6.91 19.79 9.85
N LYS A 266 -6.24 19.91 8.71
CA LYS A 266 -6.40 21.03 7.76
C LYS A 266 -7.61 20.86 6.85
#